data_041286be27511dd1471e0ec7c66e8442
#
_entry.id   041286be27511dd1471e0ec7c66e8442
#
_cell.length_a   1.000
_cell.length_b   1.000
_cell.length_c   1.000
_cell.angle_alpha   90.00
_cell.angle_beta   90.00
_cell.angle_gamma   90.00
#
_symmetry.space_group_name_H-M   'P 1'
#
loop_
_entity.id
_entity.type
_entity.pdbx_description
1 polymer ?
#
loop_
_entity_poly.entity_id
_entity_poly.type
_entity_poly.pdbx_seq_one_letter_code
_entity_poly.pdbx_strand_id
1 'polypeptide(L)'
;METKNIKALTVKTLIFLACALLLTLLLCKVQADRHLKIKQERFQAGMRVDSLMRSHDFQHLYPCLDSLHKVYPHDPQFYTIEGMAHDYQGDRARACQAFAKAIELYDVLISTKHDFGDRINRAAVILFKDGKMAYFLALDEVLTHAKTQQDKQEVKMFRDMDYDDLLKQSFGDPVVPKITEMTDN
;
A
#
# COMPACT_ATOMS: atom_id res chain seq x y z
N MET A 1 53.50 -1.48 -40.55
CA MET A 1 52.11 -1.11 -40.89
C MET A 1 51.07 -1.66 -39.87
N GLU A 2 51.29 -2.80 -39.23
CA GLU A 2 50.37 -3.46 -38.32
C GLU A 2 50.10 -2.73 -37.00
N THR A 3 51.07 -2.08 -36.38
CA THR A 3 50.92 -1.41 -35.08
C THR A 3 49.98 -0.20 -35.08
N LYS A 4 49.81 0.47 -36.22
CA LYS A 4 48.85 1.57 -36.40
C LYS A 4 47.41 1.09 -36.45
N ASN A 5 47.15 -0.07 -37.07
CA ASN A 5 45.82 -0.66 -37.16
C ASN A 5 45.33 -1.18 -35.79
N ILE A 6 46.22 -1.75 -34.99
CA ILE A 6 45.86 -2.23 -33.65
C ILE A 6 45.49 -1.07 -32.73
N LYS A 7 46.24 0.06 -32.74
CA LYS A 7 45.93 1.26 -31.95
C LYS A 7 44.60 1.90 -32.35
N ALA A 8 44.27 1.92 -33.64
CA ALA A 8 43.01 2.47 -34.14
C ALA A 8 41.82 1.58 -33.75
N LEU A 9 41.98 0.27 -33.71
CA LEU A 9 40.94 -0.68 -33.29
C LEU A 9 40.66 -0.57 -31.79
N THR A 10 41.71 -0.43 -30.96
CA THR A 10 41.56 -0.27 -29.48
C THR A 10 40.89 1.06 -29.14
N VAL A 11 41.14 2.15 -29.84
CA VAL A 11 40.47 3.44 -29.63
C VAL A 11 38.98 3.34 -30.00
N LYS A 12 38.63 2.70 -31.12
CA LYS A 12 37.22 2.51 -31.50
C LYS A 12 36.44 1.67 -30.51
N THR A 13 37.03 0.62 -29.97
CA THR A 13 36.42 -0.22 -28.95
C THR A 13 36.22 0.52 -27.62
N LEU A 14 37.18 1.36 -27.23
CA LEU A 14 37.07 2.22 -26.02
C LEU A 14 35.95 3.26 -26.17
N ILE A 15 35.82 3.90 -27.35
CA ILE A 15 34.75 4.85 -27.61
C ILE A 15 33.39 4.13 -27.56
N PHE A 16 33.27 2.95 -28.17
CA PHE A 16 32.03 2.17 -28.16
C PHE A 16 31.63 1.78 -26.72
N LEU A 17 32.58 1.33 -25.89
CA LEU A 17 32.35 1.01 -24.49
C LEU A 17 31.93 2.25 -23.70
N ALA A 18 32.57 3.41 -23.92
CA ALA A 18 32.20 4.66 -23.26
C ALA A 18 30.78 5.12 -23.66
N CYS A 19 30.40 5.01 -24.92
CA CYS A 19 29.05 5.33 -25.39
C CYS A 19 27.99 4.36 -24.79
N ALA A 20 28.31 3.07 -24.74
CA ALA A 20 27.43 2.08 -24.13
C ALA A 20 27.21 2.35 -22.62
N LEU A 21 28.27 2.72 -21.91
CA LEU A 21 28.21 3.08 -20.48
C LEU A 21 27.35 4.34 -20.27
N LEU A 22 27.55 5.38 -21.08
CA LEU A 22 26.75 6.61 -21.04
C LEU A 22 25.26 6.33 -21.31
N LEU A 23 24.96 5.47 -22.28
CA LEU A 23 23.59 5.09 -22.61
C LEU A 23 22.93 4.34 -21.46
N THR A 24 23.63 3.39 -20.81
CA THR A 24 23.12 2.67 -19.65
C THR A 24 22.87 3.61 -18.47
N LEU A 25 23.75 4.55 -18.19
CA LEU A 25 23.58 5.55 -17.14
C LEU A 25 22.36 6.46 -17.42
N LEU A 26 22.17 6.89 -18.67
CA LEU A 26 21.00 7.66 -19.09
C LEU A 26 19.69 6.87 -18.90
N LEU A 27 19.67 5.60 -19.30
CA LEU A 27 18.50 4.73 -19.12
C LEU A 27 18.18 4.51 -17.63
N CYS A 28 19.20 4.28 -16.81
CA CYS A 28 19.03 4.15 -15.35
C CYS A 28 18.46 5.43 -14.74
N LYS A 29 18.95 6.60 -15.15
CA LYS A 29 18.41 7.89 -14.69
C LYS A 29 16.96 8.08 -15.08
N VAL A 30 16.60 7.83 -16.33
CA VAL A 30 15.20 7.92 -16.79
C VAL A 30 14.27 6.97 -16.02
N GLN A 31 14.72 5.75 -15.72
CA GLN A 31 13.95 4.82 -14.91
C GLN A 31 13.80 5.31 -13.46
N ALA A 32 14.88 5.83 -12.85
CA ALA A 32 14.83 6.38 -11.50
C ALA A 32 13.86 7.58 -11.40
N ASP A 33 13.91 8.49 -12.39
CA ASP A 33 13.01 9.66 -12.44
C ASP A 33 11.55 9.23 -12.63
N ARG A 34 11.27 8.21 -13.44
CA ARG A 34 9.92 7.62 -13.59
C ARG A 34 9.41 7.01 -12.29
N HIS A 35 10.25 6.23 -11.60
CA HIS A 35 9.89 5.65 -10.31
C HIS A 35 9.59 6.71 -9.25
N LEU A 36 10.39 7.77 -9.21
CA LEU A 36 10.17 8.88 -8.28
C LEU A 36 8.84 9.60 -8.58
N LYS A 37 8.56 9.85 -9.86
CA LYS A 37 7.31 10.47 -10.30
C LYS A 37 6.09 9.64 -9.92
N ILE A 38 6.11 8.32 -10.17
CA ILE A 38 5.02 7.41 -9.81
C ILE A 38 4.79 7.41 -8.29
N LYS A 39 5.86 7.38 -7.48
CA LYS A 39 5.75 7.46 -6.02
C LYS A 39 5.12 8.77 -5.57
N GLN A 40 5.51 9.88 -6.19
CA GLN A 40 4.98 11.20 -5.87
C GLN A 40 3.49 11.31 -6.26
N GLU A 41 3.11 10.83 -7.45
CA GLU A 41 1.72 10.80 -7.90
C GLU A 41 0.85 9.94 -6.99
N ARG A 42 1.34 8.76 -6.59
CA ARG A 42 0.66 7.88 -5.63
C ARG A 42 0.50 8.54 -4.25
N PHE A 43 1.54 9.22 -3.77
CA PHE A 43 1.47 9.96 -2.51
C PHE A 43 0.42 11.07 -2.57
N GLN A 44 0.38 11.87 -3.64
CA GLN A 44 -0.62 12.91 -3.83
C GLN A 44 -2.05 12.33 -3.92
N ALA A 45 -2.19 11.19 -4.58
CA ALA A 45 -3.46 10.48 -4.63
C ALA A 45 -3.91 10.03 -3.23
N GLY A 46 -3.00 9.48 -2.42
CA GLY A 46 -3.26 9.12 -1.02
C GLY A 46 -3.70 10.32 -0.18
N MET A 47 -3.01 11.45 -0.29
CA MET A 47 -3.37 12.70 0.41
C MET A 47 -4.76 13.20 0.01
N ARG A 48 -5.13 13.12 -1.27
CA ARG A 48 -6.45 13.50 -1.74
C ARG A 48 -7.54 12.61 -1.15
N VAL A 49 -7.33 11.30 -1.16
CA VAL A 49 -8.25 10.32 -0.58
C VAL A 49 -8.41 10.56 0.92
N ASP A 50 -7.32 10.74 1.67
CA ASP A 50 -7.35 11.07 3.10
C ASP A 50 -8.16 12.34 3.38
N SER A 51 -7.98 13.39 2.58
CA SER A 51 -8.76 14.63 2.69
C SER A 51 -10.26 14.40 2.46
N LEU A 52 -10.63 13.59 1.46
CA LEU A 52 -12.04 13.27 1.16
C LEU A 52 -12.65 12.42 2.28
N MET A 53 -11.90 11.47 2.84
CA MET A 53 -12.34 10.68 3.98
C MET A 53 -12.60 11.56 5.22
N ARG A 54 -11.65 12.41 5.59
CA ARG A 54 -11.77 13.32 6.75
C ARG A 54 -12.89 14.34 6.61
N SER A 55 -13.18 14.77 5.39
CA SER A 55 -14.31 15.67 5.10
C SER A 55 -15.65 14.94 4.96
N HIS A 56 -15.66 13.61 5.05
CA HIS A 56 -16.83 12.76 4.79
C HIS A 56 -17.46 12.98 3.41
N ASP A 57 -16.65 13.39 2.43
CA ASP A 57 -17.10 13.66 1.07
C ASP A 57 -17.10 12.36 0.23
N PHE A 58 -18.01 11.46 0.58
CA PHE A 58 -18.13 10.17 -0.08
C PHE A 58 -18.58 10.28 -1.54
N GLN A 59 -19.27 11.37 -1.88
CA GLN A 59 -19.70 11.62 -3.25
C GLN A 59 -18.52 11.78 -4.20
N HIS A 60 -17.41 12.39 -3.75
CA HIS A 60 -16.20 12.53 -4.55
C HIS A 60 -15.18 11.43 -4.25
N LEU A 61 -15.25 10.78 -3.08
CA LEU A 61 -14.34 9.71 -2.69
C LEU A 61 -14.44 8.50 -3.62
N TYR A 62 -15.66 7.96 -3.86
CA TYR A 62 -15.82 6.76 -4.69
C TYR A 62 -15.36 6.96 -6.13
N PRO A 63 -15.74 8.03 -6.86
CA PRO A 63 -15.18 8.28 -8.19
C PRO A 63 -13.65 8.45 -8.20
N CYS A 64 -13.07 9.00 -7.11
CA CYS A 64 -11.63 9.09 -6.95
C CYS A 64 -11.02 7.69 -6.81
N LEU A 65 -11.56 6.82 -5.95
CA LEU A 65 -11.11 5.44 -5.76
C LEU A 65 -11.24 4.63 -7.05
N ASP A 66 -12.36 4.74 -7.77
CA ASP A 66 -12.56 4.09 -9.08
C ASP A 66 -11.47 4.46 -10.09
N SER A 67 -11.05 5.72 -10.08
CA SER A 67 -9.97 6.21 -10.94
C SER A 67 -8.62 5.65 -10.49
N LEU A 68 -8.39 5.55 -9.18
CA LEU A 68 -7.16 5.01 -8.61
C LEU A 68 -7.04 3.50 -8.83
N HIS A 69 -8.12 2.74 -8.75
CA HIS A 69 -8.15 1.31 -9.09
C HIS A 69 -7.77 1.04 -10.55
N LYS A 70 -8.11 1.95 -11.48
CA LYS A 70 -7.68 1.83 -12.89
C LYS A 70 -6.19 2.11 -13.06
N VAL A 71 -5.63 3.04 -12.30
CA VAL A 71 -4.21 3.42 -12.38
C VAL A 71 -3.33 2.49 -11.54
N TYR A 72 -3.81 2.06 -10.39
CA TYR A 72 -3.11 1.22 -9.40
C TYR A 72 -3.92 -0.04 -9.04
N PRO A 73 -4.21 -0.94 -9.99
CA PRO A 73 -5.13 -2.06 -9.78
C PRO A 73 -4.63 -3.10 -8.76
N HIS A 74 -3.33 -3.06 -8.45
CA HIS A 74 -2.68 -3.98 -7.51
C HIS A 74 -2.27 -3.31 -6.19
N ASP A 75 -2.79 -2.12 -5.90
CA ASP A 75 -2.51 -1.42 -4.65
C ASP A 75 -3.59 -1.76 -3.59
N PRO A 76 -3.27 -2.57 -2.57
CA PRO A 76 -4.25 -2.99 -1.58
C PRO A 76 -4.77 -1.84 -0.71
N GLN A 77 -4.01 -0.74 -0.57
CA GLN A 77 -4.40 0.39 0.28
C GLN A 77 -5.69 1.05 -0.20
N PHE A 78 -5.87 1.20 -1.52
CA PHE A 78 -7.09 1.83 -2.05
C PHE A 78 -8.33 0.96 -1.83
N TYR A 79 -8.20 -0.36 -1.91
CA TYR A 79 -9.28 -1.28 -1.55
C TYR A 79 -9.57 -1.30 -0.04
N THR A 80 -8.54 -1.15 0.80
CA THR A 80 -8.72 -0.99 2.25
C THR A 80 -9.53 0.26 2.56
N ILE A 81 -9.18 1.38 1.95
CA ILE A 81 -9.89 2.66 2.14
C ILE A 81 -11.34 2.56 1.64
N GLU A 82 -11.57 1.94 0.48
CA GLU A 82 -12.91 1.69 -0.05
C GLU A 82 -13.75 0.88 0.93
N GLY A 83 -13.17 -0.20 1.47
CA GLY A 83 -13.83 -1.03 2.48
C GLY A 83 -14.19 -0.25 3.73
N MET A 84 -13.26 0.56 4.25
CA MET A 84 -13.49 1.42 5.41
C MET A 84 -14.59 2.46 5.14
N ALA A 85 -14.62 3.07 3.95
CA ALA A 85 -15.63 4.04 3.57
C ALA A 85 -17.04 3.40 3.50
N HIS A 86 -17.15 2.20 2.93
CA HIS A 86 -18.40 1.45 2.90
C HIS A 86 -18.86 1.03 4.29
N ASP A 87 -17.94 0.54 5.13
CA ASP A 87 -18.23 0.12 6.51
C ASP A 87 -18.71 1.30 7.35
N TYR A 88 -18.06 2.46 7.22
CA TYR A 88 -18.48 3.70 7.88
C TYR A 88 -19.90 4.13 7.48
N GLN A 89 -20.30 3.91 6.24
CA GLN A 89 -21.65 4.19 5.75
C GLN A 89 -22.67 3.07 6.05
N GLY A 90 -22.26 2.00 6.73
CA GLY A 90 -23.10 0.86 7.08
C GLY A 90 -23.31 -0.16 5.95
N ASP A 91 -22.63 0.00 4.80
CA ASP A 91 -22.67 -0.99 3.70
C ASP A 91 -21.64 -2.09 3.92
N ARG A 92 -21.97 -2.97 4.89
CA ARG A 92 -21.09 -4.07 5.29
C ARG A 92 -20.78 -5.05 4.15
N ALA A 93 -21.74 -5.23 3.23
CA ALA A 93 -21.58 -6.16 2.11
C ALA A 93 -20.48 -5.69 1.15
N ARG A 94 -20.51 -4.43 0.73
CA ARG A 94 -19.46 -3.85 -0.11
C ARG A 94 -18.15 -3.70 0.64
N ALA A 95 -18.19 -3.33 1.92
CA ALA A 95 -17.00 -3.27 2.76
C ALA A 95 -16.25 -4.61 2.77
N CYS A 96 -16.94 -5.73 3.04
CA CYS A 96 -16.35 -7.06 3.04
C CYS A 96 -15.76 -7.46 1.69
N GLN A 97 -16.36 -7.06 0.56
CA GLN A 97 -15.84 -7.33 -0.79
C GLN A 97 -14.52 -6.58 -1.01
N ALA A 98 -14.47 -5.28 -0.67
CA ALA A 98 -13.27 -4.47 -0.80
C ALA A 98 -12.14 -4.96 0.11
N PHE A 99 -12.44 -5.29 1.38
CA PHE A 99 -11.46 -5.87 2.30
C PHE A 99 -10.93 -7.23 1.83
N ALA A 100 -11.79 -8.09 1.27
CA ALA A 100 -11.34 -9.37 0.71
C ALA A 100 -10.36 -9.16 -0.44
N LYS A 101 -10.62 -8.18 -1.32
CA LYS A 101 -9.71 -7.83 -2.40
C LYS A 101 -8.39 -7.25 -1.90
N ALA A 102 -8.43 -6.40 -0.87
CA ALA A 102 -7.22 -5.88 -0.23
C ALA A 102 -6.35 -7.01 0.35
N ILE A 103 -6.95 -7.96 1.06
CA ILE A 103 -6.23 -9.12 1.64
C ILE A 103 -5.58 -9.95 0.54
N GLU A 104 -6.30 -10.28 -0.54
CA GLU A 104 -5.75 -11.01 -1.69
C GLU A 104 -4.49 -10.30 -2.25
N LEU A 105 -4.54 -8.98 -2.42
CA LEU A 105 -3.43 -8.20 -2.94
C LEU A 105 -2.25 -8.13 -1.96
N TYR A 106 -2.51 -8.02 -0.65
CA TYR A 106 -1.46 -8.13 0.36
C TYR A 106 -0.80 -9.51 0.36
N ASP A 107 -1.56 -10.59 0.19
CA ASP A 107 -1.01 -11.96 0.08
C ASP A 107 -0.03 -12.06 -1.09
N VAL A 108 -0.35 -11.47 -2.24
CA VAL A 108 0.56 -11.38 -3.39
C VAL A 108 1.82 -10.56 -3.07
N LEU A 109 1.68 -9.40 -2.41
CA LEU A 109 2.84 -8.57 -2.03
C LEU A 109 3.75 -9.29 -1.04
N ILE A 110 3.18 -9.93 -0.01
CA ILE A 110 3.90 -10.68 1.00
C ILE A 110 4.68 -11.84 0.38
N SER A 111 4.07 -12.56 -0.58
CA SER A 111 4.72 -13.68 -1.26
C SER A 111 5.87 -13.25 -2.17
N THR A 112 5.82 -12.03 -2.72
CA THR A 112 6.80 -11.53 -3.68
C THR A 112 7.89 -10.68 -3.05
N LYS A 113 7.54 -9.80 -2.12
CA LYS A 113 8.47 -8.82 -1.51
C LYS A 113 8.93 -9.19 -0.12
N HIS A 114 8.18 -10.04 0.59
CA HIS A 114 8.43 -10.44 1.97
C HIS A 114 8.53 -9.24 2.94
N ASP A 115 7.85 -8.12 2.62
CA ASP A 115 7.85 -6.93 3.46
C ASP A 115 7.08 -7.16 4.76
N PHE A 116 7.66 -6.72 5.88
CA PHE A 116 7.06 -6.88 7.20
C PHE A 116 5.85 -5.96 7.37
N GLY A 117 5.93 -4.73 6.86
CA GLY A 117 4.84 -3.77 6.92
C GLY A 117 3.59 -4.24 6.15
N ASP A 118 3.77 -4.94 5.00
CA ASP A 118 2.64 -5.52 4.26
C ASP A 118 1.90 -6.58 5.09
N ARG A 119 2.60 -7.35 5.94
CA ARG A 119 1.97 -8.32 6.86
C ARG A 119 1.15 -7.64 7.94
N ILE A 120 1.65 -6.55 8.52
CA ILE A 120 0.92 -5.74 9.51
C ILE A 120 -0.33 -5.12 8.86
N ASN A 121 -0.17 -4.51 7.69
CA ASN A 121 -1.30 -3.90 6.97
C ASN A 121 -2.38 -4.94 6.63
N ARG A 122 -1.98 -6.15 6.20
CA ARG A 122 -2.91 -7.26 6.00
C ARG A 122 -3.68 -7.62 7.27
N ALA A 123 -2.98 -7.71 8.41
CA ALA A 123 -3.63 -7.99 9.69
C ALA A 123 -4.64 -6.90 10.06
N ALA A 124 -4.31 -5.61 9.83
CA ALA A 124 -5.24 -4.51 10.05
C ALA A 124 -6.51 -4.64 9.19
N VAL A 125 -6.38 -5.05 7.92
CA VAL A 125 -7.57 -5.30 7.06
C VAL A 125 -8.41 -6.46 7.61
N ILE A 126 -7.79 -7.49 8.17
CA ILE A 126 -8.51 -8.60 8.81
C ILE A 126 -9.32 -8.11 10.03
N LEU A 127 -8.80 -7.13 10.80
CA LEU A 127 -9.56 -6.50 11.88
C LEU A 127 -10.89 -5.91 11.36
N PHE A 128 -10.83 -5.14 10.28
CA PHE A 128 -12.02 -4.53 9.70
C PHE A 128 -12.99 -5.56 9.11
N LYS A 129 -12.47 -6.62 8.50
CA LYS A 129 -13.29 -7.62 7.83
C LYS A 129 -13.87 -8.65 8.79
N ASP A 130 -13.03 -9.25 9.65
CA ASP A 130 -13.34 -10.48 10.39
C ASP A 130 -13.31 -10.27 11.92
N GLY A 131 -12.98 -9.05 12.37
CA GLY A 131 -13.03 -8.66 13.78
C GLY A 131 -11.77 -9.01 14.59
N LYS A 132 -11.84 -8.67 15.88
CA LYS A 132 -10.69 -8.63 16.79
C LYS A 132 -10.01 -9.99 17.01
N MET A 133 -10.76 -11.08 17.07
CA MET A 133 -10.18 -12.41 17.26
C MET A 133 -9.34 -12.85 16.06
N ALA A 134 -9.85 -12.66 14.84
CA ALA A 134 -9.12 -12.97 13.62
C ALA A 134 -7.87 -12.09 13.48
N TYR A 135 -7.97 -10.81 13.85
CA TYR A 135 -6.86 -9.88 13.89
C TYR A 135 -5.73 -10.34 14.81
N PHE A 136 -6.04 -10.75 16.04
CA PHE A 136 -5.02 -11.23 16.98
C PHE A 136 -4.31 -12.48 16.46
N LEU A 137 -5.03 -13.41 15.85
CA LEU A 137 -4.42 -14.57 15.21
C LEU A 137 -3.50 -14.17 14.06
N ALA A 138 -3.92 -13.18 13.25
CA ALA A 138 -3.08 -12.65 12.19
C ALA A 138 -1.83 -11.96 12.73
N LEU A 139 -1.92 -11.19 13.84
CA LEU A 139 -0.74 -10.59 14.48
C LEU A 139 0.21 -11.62 15.10
N ASP A 140 -0.32 -12.72 15.64
CA ASP A 140 0.52 -13.82 16.13
C ASP A 140 1.30 -14.47 14.97
N GLU A 141 0.69 -14.63 13.80
CA GLU A 141 1.38 -15.05 12.59
C GLU A 141 2.46 -14.04 12.19
N VAL A 142 2.14 -12.73 12.16
CA VAL A 142 3.11 -11.67 11.84
C VAL A 142 4.30 -11.73 12.79
N LEU A 143 4.07 -11.95 14.08
CA LEU A 143 5.13 -12.03 15.09
C LEU A 143 6.14 -13.15 14.79
N THR A 144 5.70 -14.27 14.19
CA THR A 144 6.63 -15.36 13.77
C THR A 144 7.62 -14.92 12.70
N HIS A 145 7.31 -13.86 11.96
CA HIS A 145 8.16 -13.29 10.92
C HIS A 145 8.98 -12.07 11.38
N ALA A 146 8.81 -11.63 12.63
CA ALA A 146 9.54 -10.51 13.21
C ALA A 146 11.03 -10.85 13.38
N LYS A 147 11.91 -10.14 12.65
CA LYS A 147 13.37 -10.38 12.67
C LYS A 147 14.09 -9.48 13.64
N THR A 148 13.56 -8.30 13.92
CA THR A 148 14.17 -7.28 14.76
C THR A 148 13.35 -7.02 16.02
N GLN A 149 13.99 -6.39 17.01
CA GLN A 149 13.28 -5.92 18.19
C GLN A 149 12.25 -4.82 17.84
N GLN A 150 12.54 -4.04 16.81
CA GLN A 150 11.61 -3.02 16.29
C GLN A 150 10.35 -3.67 15.71
N ASP A 151 10.48 -4.74 14.90
CA ASP A 151 9.35 -5.49 14.36
C ASP A 151 8.43 -5.99 15.49
N LYS A 152 9.02 -6.53 16.56
CA LYS A 152 8.25 -7.03 17.72
C LYS A 152 7.53 -5.91 18.47
N GLN A 153 8.16 -4.76 18.60
CA GLN A 153 7.54 -3.57 19.22
C GLN A 153 6.39 -3.05 18.36
N GLU A 154 6.56 -3.05 17.05
CA GLU A 154 5.52 -2.65 16.11
C GLU A 154 4.28 -3.57 16.21
N VAL A 155 4.46 -4.90 16.20
CA VAL A 155 3.34 -5.84 16.42
C VAL A 155 2.65 -5.58 17.76
N LYS A 156 3.41 -5.32 18.82
CA LYS A 156 2.83 -5.02 20.14
C LYS A 156 1.99 -3.74 20.09
N MET A 157 2.48 -2.70 19.46
CA MET A 157 1.74 -1.44 19.28
C MET A 157 0.41 -1.67 18.55
N PHE A 158 0.44 -2.43 17.46
CA PHE A 158 -0.77 -2.76 16.70
C PHE A 158 -1.73 -3.67 17.47
N ARG A 159 -1.24 -4.52 18.37
CA ARG A 159 -2.09 -5.37 19.25
C ARG A 159 -2.91 -4.55 20.25
N ASP A 160 -2.38 -3.41 20.67
CA ASP A 160 -3.06 -2.51 21.61
C ASP A 160 -4.05 -1.56 20.91
N MET A 161 -4.04 -1.52 19.54
CA MET A 161 -4.99 -0.75 18.75
C MET A 161 -6.35 -1.47 18.67
N ASP A 162 -7.38 -0.66 18.72
CA ASP A 162 -8.74 -1.12 18.60
C ASP A 162 -9.36 -0.61 17.27
N TYR A 163 -10.47 -1.21 16.86
CA TYR A 163 -11.17 -0.87 15.62
C TYR A 163 -11.62 0.59 15.59
N ASP A 164 -12.21 1.06 16.69
CA ASP A 164 -12.71 2.43 16.81
C ASP A 164 -11.56 3.46 16.70
N ASP A 165 -10.38 3.13 17.26
CA ASP A 165 -9.20 3.99 17.16
C ASP A 165 -8.69 4.10 15.72
N LEU A 166 -8.69 3.00 14.97
CA LEU A 166 -8.30 2.99 13.57
C LEU A 166 -9.30 3.78 12.70
N LEU A 167 -10.60 3.64 12.96
CA LEU A 167 -11.62 4.44 12.26
C LEU A 167 -11.47 5.93 12.58
N LYS A 168 -11.27 6.30 13.83
CA LYS A 168 -11.04 7.70 14.23
C LYS A 168 -9.82 8.32 13.58
N GLN A 169 -8.73 7.56 13.47
CA GLN A 169 -7.53 8.02 12.77
C GLN A 169 -7.80 8.29 11.28
N SER A 170 -8.69 7.54 10.66
CA SER A 170 -8.98 7.62 9.22
C SER A 170 -10.06 8.65 8.88
N PHE A 171 -11.10 8.76 9.71
CA PHE A 171 -12.25 9.62 9.45
C PHE A 171 -12.34 10.85 10.37
N GLY A 172 -11.46 10.95 11.38
CA GLY A 172 -11.61 11.92 12.46
C GLY A 172 -12.68 11.49 13.48
N ASP A 173 -13.02 12.37 14.42
CA ASP A 173 -14.07 12.07 15.38
C ASP A 173 -15.41 11.87 14.67
N PRO A 174 -16.11 10.74 14.94
CA PRO A 174 -17.36 10.46 14.26
C PRO A 174 -18.42 11.49 14.61
N VAL A 175 -18.92 12.19 13.60
CA VAL A 175 -20.10 13.06 13.69
C VAL A 175 -21.40 12.23 13.74
N VAL A 176 -21.31 10.92 13.78
CA VAL A 176 -22.47 10.02 13.69
C VAL A 176 -22.83 9.50 15.08
N PRO A 177 -24.12 9.58 15.47
CA PRO A 177 -24.59 8.93 16.69
C PRO A 177 -24.31 7.45 16.58
N LYS A 178 -23.70 6.84 17.62
CA LYS A 178 -23.55 5.40 17.78
C LYS A 178 -24.80 4.72 17.25
N ILE A 179 -24.63 3.84 16.26
CA ILE A 179 -25.70 2.89 15.93
C ILE A 179 -25.85 2.05 17.19
N THR A 180 -26.84 2.43 17.95
CA THR A 180 -27.26 1.77 19.19
C THR A 180 -27.46 0.30 18.84
N GLU A 181 -26.71 -0.55 19.54
CA GLU A 181 -26.94 -1.96 19.74
C GLU A 181 -28.19 -2.49 19.06
N MET A 182 -28.00 -3.25 17.99
CA MET A 182 -29.05 -4.18 17.56
C MET A 182 -29.16 -5.17 18.73
N THR A 183 -30.12 -4.87 19.62
CA THR A 183 -30.59 -5.78 20.64
C THR A 183 -31.01 -7.06 19.95
N ASP A 184 -30.32 -8.14 20.28
CA ASP A 184 -30.79 -9.50 20.07
C ASP A 184 -32.22 -9.61 20.60
N ASN A 185 -33.14 -9.95 19.72
CA ASN A 185 -34.43 -10.56 20.01
C ASN A 185 -34.58 -11.83 19.20
#